data_15aecc0a9007985c38fe5c0309a95284
#
_entry.id   15aecc0a9007985c38fe5c0309a95284
#
_cell.length_a   1.000
_cell.length_b   1.000
_cell.length_c   1.000
_cell.angle_alpha   90.00
_cell.angle_beta   90.00
_cell.angle_gamma   90.00
#
_symmetry.space_group_name_H-M   'P 1'
#
loop_
_entity.id
_entity.type
_entity.pdbx_description
1 polymer ?
#
loop_
_entity_poly.entity_id
_entity_poly.type
_entity_poly.pdbx_seq_one_letter_code
_entity_poly.pdbx_strand_id
1 'polypeptide(L)'
;MIRLNKKQNPYAIFLQYSVFTSAFMTMVFTVNLIYFVTVLELDPLQMVLVGTALELSIFLFEIPTGVVADTISRRTSIIIGVFLIGTGFVVQATFQPFAFILIAQIIWGLGYTFTSGATQAWITDEIGEDQAGSAFLHAAQLEQVGALVAIGLSVLFSTIWGMQIPMLLGGLLFWLLGFYLLIWMPENAFTRKSTSVKTSLDGFIQTIKAGWKTVKIHPVLWRILLIGFFFGFYSEGLDRLSVPHLIEKFNLPDLGEGTMVGWFGGLSAIGMLLTFFSAGLLRKYLGKQIPVIQLTRFLALFSAGLVISLIVFPIVNHMLVSFAVLLLIGVFRSLIYPLYNAWINQNIPSETRATIVSLSSLVDATGQI
;
A
#
# COMPACT_ATOMS: atom_id res chain seq x y z
N MET A 1 -29.97 -9.90 23.19
CA MET A 1 -29.78 -10.37 21.81
C MET A 1 -30.61 -9.48 20.89
N ILE A 2 -30.05 -8.39 20.40
CA ILE A 2 -30.76 -7.45 19.51
C ILE A 2 -30.62 -8.02 18.09
N ARG A 3 -31.72 -8.63 17.59
CA ARG A 3 -31.86 -8.99 16.17
C ARG A 3 -32.09 -7.69 15.38
N LEU A 4 -31.03 -7.04 14.94
CA LEU A 4 -31.08 -6.04 13.88
C LEU A 4 -31.18 -6.79 12.54
N ASN A 5 -32.41 -7.18 12.18
CA ASN A 5 -32.70 -7.91 10.94
C ASN A 5 -32.87 -6.93 9.76
N LYS A 6 -31.84 -6.13 9.47
CA LYS A 6 -31.69 -5.47 8.18
C LYS A 6 -30.52 -6.16 7.47
N LYS A 7 -30.82 -7.00 6.47
CA LYS A 7 -29.80 -7.54 5.54
C LYS A 7 -29.05 -6.35 4.97
N GLN A 8 -27.86 -6.09 5.50
CA GLN A 8 -27.01 -5.02 4.96
C GLN A 8 -26.41 -5.52 3.64
N ASN A 9 -26.35 -4.63 2.66
CA ASN A 9 -25.81 -4.95 1.35
C ASN A 9 -24.27 -5.05 1.47
N PRO A 10 -23.65 -6.24 1.25
CA PRO A 10 -22.20 -6.42 1.34
C PRO A 10 -21.43 -5.43 0.46
N TYR A 11 -21.96 -5.14 -0.71
CA TYR A 11 -21.38 -4.18 -1.64
C TYR A 11 -21.26 -2.76 -1.04
N ALA A 12 -22.32 -2.28 -0.37
CA ALA A 12 -22.29 -0.97 0.27
C ALA A 12 -21.29 -0.93 1.44
N ILE A 13 -21.21 -2.00 2.25
CA ILE A 13 -20.24 -2.11 3.34
C ILE A 13 -18.81 -2.16 2.79
N PHE A 14 -18.57 -2.87 1.69
CA PHE A 14 -17.27 -2.90 1.04
C PHE A 14 -16.82 -1.51 0.58
N LEU A 15 -17.70 -0.76 -0.09
CA LEU A 15 -17.38 0.60 -0.53
C LEU A 15 -17.09 1.54 0.66
N GLN A 16 -17.89 1.47 1.72
CA GLN A 16 -17.68 2.26 2.93
C GLN A 16 -16.34 1.89 3.62
N TYR A 17 -16.08 0.60 3.78
CA TYR A 17 -14.81 0.10 4.31
C TYR A 17 -13.62 0.63 3.50
N SER A 18 -13.66 0.50 2.17
CA SER A 18 -12.58 0.94 1.28
C SER A 18 -12.34 2.44 1.39
N VAL A 19 -13.39 3.25 1.33
CA VAL A 19 -13.28 4.72 1.44
C VAL A 19 -12.73 5.14 2.78
N PHE A 20 -13.25 4.61 3.88
CA PHE A 20 -12.82 4.98 5.22
C PHE A 20 -11.40 4.51 5.51
N THR A 21 -11.03 3.29 5.11
CA THR A 21 -9.67 2.78 5.26
C THR A 21 -8.68 3.67 4.50
N SER A 22 -8.97 3.99 3.23
CA SER A 22 -8.13 4.88 2.42
C SER A 22 -8.02 6.27 3.05
N ALA A 23 -9.14 6.87 3.49
CA ALA A 23 -9.13 8.18 4.11
C ALA A 23 -8.33 8.20 5.42
N PHE A 24 -8.53 7.23 6.31
CA PHE A 24 -7.84 7.20 7.60
C PHE A 24 -6.34 6.92 7.46
N MET A 25 -5.94 6.01 6.56
CA MET A 25 -4.54 5.79 6.19
C MET A 25 -3.92 7.08 5.65
N THR A 26 -4.57 7.73 4.69
CA THR A 26 -4.06 8.96 4.07
C THR A 26 -3.94 10.08 5.09
N MET A 27 -4.89 10.21 6.03
CA MET A 27 -4.81 11.19 7.10
C MET A 27 -3.55 11.02 7.95
N VAL A 28 -3.20 9.79 8.30
CA VAL A 28 -1.98 9.46 9.05
C VAL A 28 -0.73 9.69 8.21
N PHE A 29 -0.69 9.15 6.98
CA PHE A 29 0.51 9.19 6.15
C PHE A 29 0.84 10.59 5.61
N THR A 30 -0.11 11.51 5.55
CA THR A 30 0.13 12.91 5.18
C THR A 30 1.11 13.60 6.15
N VAL A 31 1.10 13.23 7.43
CA VAL A 31 1.94 13.86 8.46
C VAL A 31 3.07 12.96 8.96
N ASN A 32 2.97 11.65 8.76
CA ASN A 32 3.78 10.64 9.42
C ASN A 32 5.31 10.85 9.24
N LEU A 33 5.78 10.96 8.00
CA LEU A 33 7.20 11.14 7.71
C LEU A 33 7.72 12.49 8.20
N ILE A 34 6.92 13.54 8.09
CA ILE A 34 7.28 14.87 8.59
C ILE A 34 7.42 14.82 10.10
N TYR A 35 6.47 14.20 10.80
CA TYR A 35 6.50 14.02 12.25
C TYR A 35 7.76 13.24 12.69
N PHE A 36 8.13 12.18 12.00
CA PHE A 36 9.33 11.41 12.31
C PHE A 36 10.61 12.23 12.20
N VAL A 37 10.70 13.11 11.20
CA VAL A 37 11.89 13.92 10.96
C VAL A 37 11.95 15.15 11.86
N THR A 38 10.83 15.85 12.05
CA THR A 38 10.82 17.18 12.68
C THR A 38 10.46 17.17 14.15
N VAL A 39 9.68 16.18 14.61
CA VAL A 39 9.26 16.08 16.03
C VAL A 39 10.03 15.00 16.77
N LEU A 40 10.22 13.84 16.14
CA LEU A 40 10.97 12.73 16.74
C LEU A 40 12.47 12.78 16.42
N GLU A 41 12.87 13.64 15.48
CA GLU A 41 14.27 13.83 15.03
C GLU A 41 14.96 12.49 14.67
N LEU A 42 14.22 11.58 14.03
CA LEU A 42 14.76 10.29 13.62
C LEU A 42 15.83 10.48 12.53
N ASP A 43 16.96 9.85 12.74
CA ASP A 43 18.02 9.81 11.75
C ASP A 43 17.69 8.93 10.53
N PRO A 44 18.43 9.04 9.42
CA PRO A 44 18.15 8.25 8.21
C PRO A 44 18.15 6.72 8.42
N LEU A 45 18.99 6.19 9.31
CA LEU A 45 19.01 4.77 9.63
C LEU A 45 17.75 4.36 10.38
N GLN A 46 17.33 5.16 11.37
CA GLN A 46 16.08 4.93 12.09
C GLN A 46 14.87 4.98 11.16
N MET A 47 14.83 5.89 10.19
CA MET A 47 13.77 5.97 9.19
C MET A 47 13.69 4.68 8.34
N VAL A 48 14.83 4.15 7.91
CA VAL A 48 14.88 2.87 7.17
C VAL A 48 14.46 1.72 8.08
N LEU A 49 14.91 1.67 9.34
CA LEU A 49 14.51 0.62 10.29
C LEU A 49 13.01 0.62 10.60
N VAL A 50 12.36 1.79 10.58
CA VAL A 50 10.89 1.91 10.69
C VAL A 50 10.22 1.18 9.53
N GLY A 51 10.70 1.37 8.31
CA GLY A 51 10.20 0.66 7.13
C GLY A 51 10.49 -0.84 7.19
N THR A 52 11.74 -1.21 7.48
CA THR A 52 12.15 -2.61 7.63
C THR A 52 11.31 -3.35 8.68
N ALA A 53 10.99 -2.73 9.82
CA ALA A 53 10.14 -3.34 10.85
C ALA A 53 8.72 -3.62 10.33
N LEU A 54 8.17 -2.71 9.53
CA LEU A 54 6.89 -2.90 8.88
C LEU A 54 6.92 -4.05 7.88
N GLU A 55 7.84 -4.00 6.91
CA GLU A 55 7.93 -4.99 5.84
C GLU A 55 8.24 -6.39 6.39
N LEU A 56 9.11 -6.48 7.39
CA LEU A 56 9.40 -7.73 8.09
C LEU A 56 8.15 -8.29 8.80
N SER A 57 7.37 -7.41 9.44
CA SER A 57 6.10 -7.81 10.07
C SER A 57 5.13 -8.38 9.01
N ILE A 58 4.95 -7.67 7.90
CA ILE A 58 4.10 -8.14 6.80
C ILE A 58 4.59 -9.50 6.29
N PHE A 59 5.87 -9.60 5.97
CA PHE A 59 6.47 -10.83 5.46
C PHE A 59 6.26 -12.05 6.38
N LEU A 60 6.44 -11.86 7.69
CA LEU A 60 6.33 -12.94 8.68
C LEU A 60 4.86 -13.37 8.91
N PHE A 61 3.93 -12.43 8.88
CA PHE A 61 2.56 -12.69 9.31
C PHE A 61 1.56 -12.91 8.16
N GLU A 62 1.91 -12.63 6.89
CA GLU A 62 1.01 -12.81 5.73
C GLU A 62 0.41 -14.22 5.64
N ILE A 63 1.25 -15.26 5.78
CA ILE A 63 0.77 -16.65 5.70
C ILE A 63 -0.08 -17.03 6.92
N PRO A 64 0.37 -16.82 8.17
CA PRO A 64 -0.44 -17.13 9.35
C PRO A 64 -1.81 -16.45 9.35
N THR A 65 -1.87 -15.17 9.01
CA THR A 65 -3.14 -14.41 8.99
C THR A 65 -4.06 -14.83 7.84
N GLY A 66 -3.50 -15.14 6.68
CA GLY A 66 -4.24 -15.71 5.56
C GLY A 66 -4.92 -17.04 5.92
N VAL A 67 -4.22 -17.91 6.69
CA VAL A 67 -4.84 -19.14 7.20
C VAL A 67 -5.99 -18.85 8.16
N VAL A 68 -5.86 -17.86 9.04
CA VAL A 68 -6.96 -17.43 9.92
C VAL A 68 -8.17 -16.99 9.11
N ALA A 69 -7.96 -16.17 8.08
CA ALA A 69 -9.03 -15.71 7.18
C ALA A 69 -9.75 -16.87 6.47
N ASP A 70 -9.01 -17.87 5.98
CA ASP A 70 -9.56 -18.99 5.22
C ASP A 70 -10.18 -20.10 6.10
N THR A 71 -9.71 -20.26 7.36
CA THR A 71 -10.14 -21.38 8.22
C THR A 71 -11.09 -20.98 9.34
N ILE A 72 -11.09 -19.73 9.75
CA ILE A 72 -11.94 -19.25 10.85
C ILE A 72 -13.06 -18.38 10.30
N SER A 73 -12.72 -17.21 9.72
CA SER A 73 -13.70 -16.25 9.21
C SER A 73 -12.95 -15.08 8.55
N ARG A 74 -13.31 -14.72 7.31
CA ARG A 74 -12.76 -13.54 6.63
C ARG A 74 -13.19 -12.26 7.31
N ARG A 75 -14.45 -12.18 7.70
CA ARG A 75 -15.00 -11.06 8.48
C ARG A 75 -14.23 -10.83 9.77
N THR A 76 -13.98 -11.89 10.55
CA THR A 76 -13.25 -11.79 11.83
C THR A 76 -11.81 -11.34 11.57
N SER A 77 -11.15 -11.87 10.56
CA SER A 77 -9.81 -11.44 10.14
C SER A 77 -9.77 -9.94 9.85
N ILE A 78 -10.65 -9.44 8.98
CA ILE A 78 -10.72 -8.02 8.62
C ILE A 78 -10.93 -7.14 9.87
N ILE A 79 -11.84 -7.53 10.75
CA ILE A 79 -12.15 -6.75 11.97
C ILE A 79 -10.93 -6.69 12.90
N ILE A 80 -10.25 -7.82 13.13
CA ILE A 80 -9.01 -7.86 13.92
C ILE A 80 -7.96 -6.94 13.29
N GLY A 81 -7.77 -7.03 11.97
CA GLY A 81 -6.82 -6.20 11.23
C GLY A 81 -7.10 -4.71 11.39
N VAL A 82 -8.37 -4.29 11.25
CA VAL A 82 -8.78 -2.89 11.43
C VAL A 82 -8.48 -2.37 12.83
N PHE A 83 -8.73 -3.15 13.87
CA PHE A 83 -8.39 -2.76 15.25
C PHE A 83 -6.87 -2.67 15.47
N LEU A 84 -6.10 -3.61 14.92
CA LEU A 84 -4.64 -3.59 15.03
C LEU A 84 -4.04 -2.40 14.29
N ILE A 85 -4.50 -2.08 13.08
CA ILE A 85 -4.06 -0.88 12.34
C ILE A 85 -4.32 0.37 13.18
N GLY A 86 -5.53 0.52 13.70
CA GLY A 86 -5.88 1.64 14.58
C GLY A 86 -4.99 1.71 15.84
N THR A 87 -4.71 0.55 16.45
CA THR A 87 -3.83 0.47 17.63
C THR A 87 -2.40 0.89 17.29
N GLY A 88 -1.84 0.45 16.17
CA GLY A 88 -0.53 0.88 15.70
C GLY A 88 -0.44 2.40 15.56
N PHE A 89 -1.43 3.03 14.93
CA PHE A 89 -1.45 4.50 14.76
C PHE A 89 -1.65 5.26 16.09
N VAL A 90 -2.47 4.75 17.00
CA VAL A 90 -2.61 5.34 18.35
C VAL A 90 -1.31 5.24 19.14
N VAL A 91 -0.62 4.10 19.12
CA VAL A 91 0.68 3.91 19.78
C VAL A 91 1.71 4.89 19.21
N GLN A 92 1.80 4.98 17.86
CA GLN A 92 2.72 5.88 17.19
C GLN A 92 2.46 7.36 17.49
N ALA A 93 1.20 7.77 17.60
CA ALA A 93 0.82 9.15 17.90
C ALA A 93 1.08 9.52 19.38
N THR A 94 1.02 8.52 20.27
CA THR A 94 1.05 8.77 21.73
C THR A 94 2.45 8.65 22.32
N PHE A 95 3.28 7.74 21.80
CA PHE A 95 4.59 7.43 22.36
C PHE A 95 5.71 7.89 21.42
N GLN A 96 6.64 8.71 21.95
CA GLN A 96 7.76 9.26 21.18
C GLN A 96 9.01 8.36 21.12
N PRO A 97 9.35 7.54 22.16
CA PRO A 97 10.55 6.72 22.11
C PRO A 97 10.58 5.81 20.87
N PHE A 98 11.73 5.74 20.17
CA PHE A 98 11.91 4.99 18.92
C PHE A 98 11.44 3.53 18.99
N ALA A 99 11.65 2.86 20.14
CA ALA A 99 11.18 1.49 20.33
C ALA A 99 9.64 1.36 20.17
N PHE A 100 8.86 2.34 20.62
CA PHE A 100 7.40 2.34 20.43
C PHE A 100 7.00 2.60 18.98
N ILE A 101 7.79 3.36 18.23
CA ILE A 101 7.58 3.55 16.81
C ILE A 101 7.77 2.21 16.07
N LEU A 102 8.82 1.44 16.39
CA LEU A 102 9.03 0.10 15.83
C LEU A 102 7.88 -0.86 16.21
N ILE A 103 7.46 -0.87 17.47
CA ILE A 103 6.32 -1.67 17.93
C ILE A 103 5.04 -1.28 17.18
N ALA A 104 4.81 0.00 16.98
CA ALA A 104 3.65 0.49 16.22
C ALA A 104 3.68 -0.03 14.77
N GLN A 105 4.85 -0.04 14.10
CA GLN A 105 4.99 -0.60 12.76
C GLN A 105 4.65 -2.11 12.73
N ILE A 106 5.13 -2.86 13.71
CA ILE A 106 4.84 -4.29 13.82
C ILE A 106 3.34 -4.53 14.03
N ILE A 107 2.69 -3.74 14.90
CA ILE A 107 1.26 -3.88 15.20
C ILE A 107 0.40 -3.57 13.96
N TRP A 108 0.64 -2.42 13.30
CA TRP A 108 -0.18 -2.09 12.15
C TRP A 108 0.17 -2.94 10.92
N GLY A 109 1.43 -3.37 10.76
CA GLY A 109 1.85 -4.33 9.74
C GLY A 109 1.13 -5.68 9.91
N LEU A 110 1.09 -6.21 11.14
CA LEU A 110 0.28 -7.39 11.46
C LEU A 110 -1.22 -7.14 11.16
N GLY A 111 -1.75 -5.96 11.51
CA GLY A 111 -3.13 -5.58 11.18
C GLY A 111 -3.38 -5.56 9.67
N TYR A 112 -2.43 -5.05 8.89
CA TYR A 112 -2.50 -5.03 7.44
C TYR A 112 -2.59 -6.46 6.86
N THR A 113 -1.78 -7.41 7.33
CA THR A 113 -1.82 -8.80 6.85
C THR A 113 -3.15 -9.50 7.15
N PHE A 114 -3.83 -9.14 8.24
CA PHE A 114 -5.18 -9.62 8.55
C PHE A 114 -6.25 -9.09 7.58
N THR A 115 -6.05 -7.92 6.98
CA THR A 115 -6.97 -7.33 6.01
C THR A 115 -6.61 -7.67 4.56
N SER A 116 -5.31 -7.85 4.28
CA SER A 116 -4.76 -8.19 2.97
C SER A 116 -5.37 -9.52 2.48
N GLY A 117 -5.76 -9.57 1.22
CA GLY A 117 -6.41 -10.75 0.64
C GLY A 117 -7.78 -11.10 1.23
N ALA A 118 -7.95 -11.02 2.56
CA ALA A 118 -9.21 -11.34 3.24
C ALA A 118 -10.36 -10.45 2.77
N THR A 119 -10.13 -9.15 2.59
CA THR A 119 -11.13 -8.19 2.12
C THR A 119 -11.60 -8.50 0.70
N GLN A 120 -10.66 -8.77 -0.20
CA GLN A 120 -10.96 -9.09 -1.59
C GLN A 120 -11.72 -10.42 -1.69
N ALA A 121 -11.28 -11.42 -0.93
CA ALA A 121 -11.92 -12.70 -0.88
C ALA A 121 -13.33 -12.64 -0.26
N TRP A 122 -13.50 -11.86 0.83
CA TRP A 122 -14.81 -11.67 1.46
C TRP A 122 -15.84 -11.07 0.50
N ILE A 123 -15.50 -9.96 -0.16
CA ILE A 123 -16.46 -9.31 -1.07
C ILE A 123 -16.75 -10.17 -2.29
N THR A 124 -15.74 -10.87 -2.84
CA THR A 124 -15.93 -11.77 -3.96
C THR A 124 -16.87 -12.92 -3.61
N ASP A 125 -16.76 -13.51 -2.41
CA ASP A 125 -17.68 -14.54 -1.95
C ASP A 125 -19.11 -14.03 -1.80
N GLU A 126 -19.27 -12.81 -1.22
CA GLU A 126 -20.58 -12.26 -0.91
C GLU A 126 -21.38 -11.79 -2.14
N ILE A 127 -20.71 -11.27 -3.19
CA ILE A 127 -21.38 -10.70 -4.37
C ILE A 127 -21.16 -11.51 -5.67
N GLY A 128 -20.24 -12.49 -5.64
CA GLY A 128 -19.86 -13.31 -6.80
C GLY A 128 -18.74 -12.68 -7.65
N GLU A 129 -17.99 -13.54 -8.34
CA GLU A 129 -16.84 -13.14 -9.18
C GLU A 129 -17.23 -12.16 -10.30
N ASP A 130 -18.41 -12.32 -10.90
CA ASP A 130 -18.89 -11.47 -12.00
C ASP A 130 -19.05 -10.00 -11.59
N GLN A 131 -19.39 -9.73 -10.33
CA GLN A 131 -19.59 -8.37 -9.82
C GLN A 131 -18.37 -7.81 -9.10
N ALA A 132 -17.44 -8.65 -8.64
CA ALA A 132 -16.29 -8.25 -7.85
C ALA A 132 -15.40 -7.25 -8.59
N GLY A 133 -15.13 -7.46 -9.89
CA GLY A 133 -14.34 -6.54 -10.70
C GLY A 133 -14.93 -5.12 -10.75
N SER A 134 -16.25 -5.00 -10.88
CA SER A 134 -16.94 -3.71 -10.84
C SER A 134 -16.86 -3.06 -9.46
N ALA A 135 -17.01 -3.85 -8.40
CA ALA A 135 -16.90 -3.38 -7.00
C ALA A 135 -15.52 -2.79 -6.72
N PHE A 136 -14.44 -3.47 -7.13
CA PHE A 136 -13.07 -2.97 -6.97
C PHE A 136 -12.83 -1.66 -7.71
N LEU A 137 -13.35 -1.51 -8.93
CA LEU A 137 -13.22 -0.27 -9.69
C LEU A 137 -13.96 0.90 -9.03
N HIS A 138 -15.18 0.67 -8.54
CA HIS A 138 -15.92 1.71 -7.82
C HIS A 138 -15.25 2.08 -6.50
N ALA A 139 -14.77 1.08 -5.74
CA ALA A 139 -14.01 1.32 -4.51
C ALA A 139 -12.79 2.20 -4.79
N ALA A 140 -11.96 1.85 -5.78
CA ALA A 140 -10.76 2.60 -6.13
C ALA A 140 -11.06 4.07 -6.51
N GLN A 141 -12.20 4.36 -7.16
CA GLN A 141 -12.61 5.73 -7.45
C GLN A 141 -12.99 6.52 -6.20
N LEU A 142 -13.77 5.88 -5.31
CA LEU A 142 -14.22 6.50 -4.06
C LEU A 142 -13.07 6.67 -3.06
N GLU A 143 -12.13 5.74 -3.01
CA GLU A 143 -10.90 5.80 -2.21
C GLU A 143 -10.09 7.05 -2.54
N GLN A 144 -9.96 7.42 -3.81
CA GLN A 144 -9.28 8.65 -4.23
C GLN A 144 -9.96 9.90 -3.67
N VAL A 145 -11.30 9.95 -3.70
CA VAL A 145 -12.05 11.07 -3.12
C VAL A 145 -11.84 11.14 -1.62
N GLY A 146 -11.95 9.99 -0.93
CA GLY A 146 -11.71 9.89 0.50
C GLY A 146 -10.29 10.35 0.89
N ALA A 147 -9.29 9.93 0.13
CA ALA A 147 -7.90 10.31 0.34
C ALA A 147 -7.68 11.83 0.16
N LEU A 148 -8.23 12.43 -0.89
CA LEU A 148 -8.11 13.88 -1.11
C LEU A 148 -8.73 14.70 0.03
N VAL A 149 -9.91 14.30 0.50
CA VAL A 149 -10.55 14.93 1.67
C VAL A 149 -9.68 14.75 2.92
N ALA A 150 -9.12 13.57 3.12
CA ALA A 150 -8.27 13.25 4.27
C ALA A 150 -6.97 14.07 4.27
N ILE A 151 -6.35 14.32 3.13
CA ILE A 151 -5.19 15.23 3.02
C ILE A 151 -5.57 16.62 3.55
N GLY A 152 -6.68 17.18 3.08
CA GLY A 152 -7.15 18.50 3.52
C GLY A 152 -7.42 18.56 5.03
N LEU A 153 -8.08 17.53 5.58
CA LEU A 153 -8.32 17.41 7.03
C LEU A 153 -7.03 17.25 7.82
N SER A 154 -6.08 16.45 7.32
CA SER A 154 -4.78 16.25 7.95
C SER A 154 -3.98 17.55 8.03
N VAL A 155 -3.92 18.32 6.96
CA VAL A 155 -3.30 19.65 6.93
C VAL A 155 -3.99 20.59 7.93
N LEU A 156 -5.32 20.65 7.92
CA LEU A 156 -6.08 21.50 8.83
C LEU A 156 -5.81 21.16 10.29
N PHE A 157 -5.94 19.89 10.65
CA PHE A 157 -5.77 19.45 12.05
C PHE A 157 -4.32 19.57 12.52
N SER A 158 -3.35 19.27 11.67
CA SER A 158 -1.93 19.45 12.03
C SER A 158 -1.57 20.92 12.23
N THR A 159 -2.14 21.83 11.44
CA THR A 159 -1.90 23.27 11.58
C THR A 159 -2.49 23.85 12.87
N ILE A 160 -3.65 23.34 13.32
CA ILE A 160 -4.34 23.88 14.51
C ILE A 160 -3.86 23.23 15.80
N TRP A 161 -3.62 21.91 15.80
CA TRP A 161 -3.38 21.10 17.00
C TRP A 161 -2.10 20.27 16.99
N GLY A 162 -1.28 20.39 15.95
CA GLY A 162 -0.03 19.65 15.78
C GLY A 162 -0.18 18.32 15.05
N MET A 163 0.95 17.78 14.56
CA MET A 163 1.00 16.61 13.68
C MET A 163 0.56 15.31 14.33
N GLN A 164 0.58 15.22 15.66
CA GLN A 164 0.14 14.02 16.40
C GLN A 164 -1.37 13.81 16.28
N ILE A 165 -2.15 14.89 16.13
CA ILE A 165 -3.61 14.82 16.15
C ILE A 165 -4.18 14.09 14.92
N PRO A 166 -3.77 14.34 13.66
CA PRO A 166 -4.21 13.53 12.53
C PRO A 166 -3.90 12.04 12.69
N MET A 167 -2.73 11.70 13.25
CA MET A 167 -2.36 10.28 13.49
C MET A 167 -3.24 9.64 14.55
N LEU A 168 -3.46 10.33 15.67
CA LEU A 168 -4.33 9.86 16.77
C LEU A 168 -5.77 9.70 16.29
N LEU A 169 -6.30 10.70 15.59
CA LEU A 169 -7.66 10.66 15.02
C LEU A 169 -7.79 9.51 14.01
N GLY A 170 -6.82 9.35 13.10
CA GLY A 170 -6.81 8.23 12.16
C GLY A 170 -6.89 6.87 12.87
N GLY A 171 -6.09 6.67 13.93
CA GLY A 171 -6.13 5.45 14.74
C GLY A 171 -7.48 5.23 15.44
N LEU A 172 -8.04 6.27 16.06
CA LEU A 172 -9.36 6.19 16.72
C LEU A 172 -10.50 5.95 15.71
N LEU A 173 -10.42 6.56 14.53
CA LEU A 173 -11.38 6.33 13.45
C LEU A 173 -11.30 4.90 12.92
N PHE A 174 -10.13 4.28 12.88
CA PHE A 174 -10.01 2.83 12.61
C PHE A 174 -10.70 1.98 13.68
N TRP A 175 -10.63 2.33 14.96
CA TRP A 175 -11.38 1.63 15.99
C TRP A 175 -12.89 1.79 15.80
N LEU A 176 -13.36 2.99 15.48
CA LEU A 176 -14.77 3.22 15.15
C LEU A 176 -15.21 2.40 13.93
N LEU A 177 -14.37 2.31 12.89
CA LEU A 177 -14.62 1.44 11.74
C LEU A 177 -14.67 -0.04 12.16
N GLY A 178 -13.78 -0.49 13.03
CA GLY A 178 -13.81 -1.84 13.61
C GLY A 178 -15.13 -2.15 14.32
N PHE A 179 -15.62 -1.24 15.17
CA PHE A 179 -16.93 -1.36 15.81
C PHE A 179 -18.08 -1.33 14.81
N TYR A 180 -17.99 -0.48 13.78
CA TYR A 180 -18.96 -0.47 12.69
C TYR A 180 -19.04 -1.84 12.00
N LEU A 181 -17.88 -2.41 11.61
CA LEU A 181 -17.82 -3.72 10.96
C LEU A 181 -18.29 -4.87 11.87
N LEU A 182 -18.00 -4.80 13.18
CA LEU A 182 -18.53 -5.77 14.17
C LEU A 182 -20.05 -5.86 14.14
N ILE A 183 -20.73 -4.75 13.92
CA ILE A 183 -22.20 -4.69 13.97
C ILE A 183 -22.82 -5.02 12.60
N TRP A 184 -22.25 -4.46 11.52
CA TRP A 184 -22.94 -4.45 10.22
C TRP A 184 -22.32 -5.34 9.13
N MET A 185 -21.06 -5.78 9.26
CA MET A 185 -20.42 -6.59 8.23
C MET A 185 -21.04 -8.00 8.17
N PRO A 186 -21.67 -8.41 7.05
CA PRO A 186 -22.19 -9.76 6.89
C PRO A 186 -21.10 -10.76 6.53
N GLU A 187 -21.34 -12.04 6.77
CA GLU A 187 -20.55 -13.16 6.26
C GLU A 187 -21.52 -14.33 6.02
N ASN A 188 -22.14 -14.34 4.83
CA ASN A 188 -23.20 -15.29 4.49
C ASN A 188 -22.69 -16.40 3.54
N ALA A 189 -21.68 -16.10 2.72
CA ALA A 189 -21.17 -17.00 1.69
C ALA A 189 -19.82 -17.65 2.03
N PHE A 190 -19.33 -17.46 3.27
CA PHE A 190 -18.07 -18.02 3.71
C PHE A 190 -18.10 -19.56 3.74
N THR A 191 -17.16 -20.17 3.04
CA THR A 191 -16.90 -21.61 3.09
C THR A 191 -15.53 -21.88 3.72
N ARG A 192 -15.57 -22.54 4.89
CA ARG A 192 -14.35 -22.85 5.65
C ARG A 192 -13.45 -23.81 4.88
N LYS A 193 -12.19 -23.45 4.66
CA LYS A 193 -11.18 -24.35 4.11
C LYS A 193 -10.53 -25.18 5.22
N SER A 194 -10.26 -26.44 4.95
CA SER A 194 -9.53 -27.35 5.87
C SER A 194 -8.02 -27.23 5.63
N THR A 195 -7.45 -26.10 6.02
CA THR A 195 -6.02 -25.83 5.84
C THR A 195 -5.39 -25.49 7.19
N SER A 196 -4.13 -25.89 7.43
CA SER A 196 -3.37 -25.49 8.62
C SER A 196 -2.21 -24.58 8.23
N VAL A 197 -1.68 -23.82 9.20
CA VAL A 197 -0.47 -22.98 8.98
C VAL A 197 0.68 -23.82 8.42
N LYS A 198 0.90 -25.02 8.98
CA LYS A 198 1.95 -25.93 8.50
C LYS A 198 1.71 -26.32 7.04
N THR A 199 0.50 -26.73 6.69
CA THR A 199 0.14 -27.11 5.31
C THR A 199 0.29 -25.94 4.35
N SER A 200 -0.06 -24.72 4.76
CA SER A 200 0.11 -23.50 3.97
C SER A 200 1.58 -23.13 3.78
N LEU A 201 2.40 -23.24 4.83
CA LEU A 201 3.86 -23.03 4.75
C LEU A 201 4.53 -24.07 3.86
N ASP A 202 4.19 -25.34 3.99
CA ASP A 202 4.72 -26.40 3.14
C ASP A 202 4.33 -26.18 1.67
N GLY A 203 3.07 -25.79 1.42
CA GLY A 203 2.58 -25.41 0.09
C GLY A 203 3.33 -24.19 -0.47
N PHE A 204 3.55 -23.17 0.34
CA PHE A 204 4.31 -21.98 -0.02
C PHE A 204 5.76 -22.33 -0.39
N ILE A 205 6.45 -23.12 0.43
CA ILE A 205 7.81 -23.60 0.15
C ILE A 205 7.86 -24.43 -1.14
N GLN A 206 6.88 -25.30 -1.36
CA GLN A 206 6.77 -26.05 -2.61
C GLN A 206 6.56 -25.16 -3.82
N THR A 207 5.71 -24.13 -3.70
CA THR A 207 5.47 -23.14 -4.74
C THR A 207 6.75 -22.37 -5.08
N ILE A 208 7.52 -21.93 -4.07
CA ILE A 208 8.82 -21.29 -4.28
C ILE A 208 9.79 -22.24 -5.00
N LYS A 209 9.91 -23.49 -4.55
CA LYS A 209 10.81 -24.48 -5.18
C LYS A 209 10.42 -24.77 -6.64
N ALA A 210 9.12 -24.92 -6.92
CA ALA A 210 8.61 -25.11 -8.27
C ALA A 210 8.85 -23.89 -9.15
N GLY A 211 8.55 -22.68 -8.65
CA GLY A 211 8.81 -21.43 -9.32
C GLY A 211 10.29 -21.24 -9.64
N TRP A 212 11.18 -21.51 -8.67
CA TRP A 212 12.62 -21.42 -8.86
C TRP A 212 13.15 -22.39 -9.93
N LYS A 213 12.62 -23.61 -9.96
CA LYS A 213 12.93 -24.59 -11.01
C LYS A 213 12.51 -24.08 -12.39
N THR A 214 11.33 -23.48 -12.50
CA THR A 214 10.82 -22.90 -13.75
C THR A 214 11.66 -21.68 -14.18
N VAL A 215 12.03 -20.81 -13.26
CA VAL A 215 12.88 -19.64 -13.52
C VAL A 215 14.23 -20.01 -14.09
N LYS A 216 14.88 -21.09 -13.59
CA LYS A 216 16.17 -21.58 -14.11
C LYS A 216 16.12 -21.98 -15.58
N ILE A 217 14.97 -22.42 -16.09
CA ILE A 217 14.78 -22.91 -17.45
C ILE A 217 14.41 -21.76 -18.42
N HIS A 218 13.79 -20.70 -17.90
CA HIS A 218 13.26 -19.59 -18.71
C HIS A 218 13.97 -18.26 -18.40
N PRO A 219 14.88 -17.79 -19.27
CA PRO A 219 15.64 -16.53 -19.02
C PRO A 219 14.78 -15.28 -18.86
N VAL A 220 13.56 -15.26 -19.41
CA VAL A 220 12.61 -14.14 -19.26
C VAL A 220 12.15 -14.02 -17.80
N LEU A 221 11.91 -15.15 -17.13
CA LEU A 221 11.45 -15.17 -15.73
C LEU A 221 12.52 -14.63 -14.78
N TRP A 222 13.80 -14.92 -15.03
CA TRP A 222 14.90 -14.35 -14.26
C TRP A 222 14.93 -12.83 -14.36
N ARG A 223 14.71 -12.27 -15.56
CA ARG A 223 14.62 -10.82 -15.76
C ARG A 223 13.45 -10.20 -14.99
N ILE A 224 12.30 -10.89 -14.98
CA ILE A 224 11.13 -10.47 -14.20
C ILE A 224 11.47 -10.36 -12.71
N LEU A 225 12.12 -11.38 -12.15
CA LEU A 225 12.52 -11.37 -10.74
C LEU A 225 13.56 -10.29 -10.43
N LEU A 226 14.54 -10.08 -11.30
CA LEU A 226 15.52 -9.00 -11.13
C LEU A 226 14.84 -7.61 -11.14
N ILE A 227 13.90 -7.39 -12.06
CA ILE A 227 13.14 -6.12 -12.09
C ILE A 227 12.37 -5.94 -10.79
N GLY A 228 11.66 -6.98 -10.30
CA GLY A 228 10.95 -6.95 -9.03
C GLY A 228 11.87 -6.63 -7.86
N PHE A 229 13.02 -7.30 -7.76
CA PHE A 229 14.00 -7.06 -6.70
C PHE A 229 14.50 -5.62 -6.68
N PHE A 230 14.95 -5.09 -7.83
CA PHE A 230 15.42 -3.71 -7.89
C PHE A 230 14.32 -2.69 -7.68
N PHE A 231 13.08 -3.04 -8.04
CA PHE A 231 11.93 -2.18 -7.76
C PHE A 231 11.67 -2.09 -6.25
N GLY A 232 11.67 -3.21 -5.53
CA GLY A 232 11.58 -3.23 -4.06
C GLY A 232 12.75 -2.48 -3.42
N PHE A 233 13.98 -2.79 -3.85
CA PHE A 233 15.20 -2.25 -3.26
C PHE A 233 15.29 -0.71 -3.27
N TYR A 234 14.91 -0.03 -4.37
CA TYR A 234 14.93 1.44 -4.36
C TYR A 234 13.68 2.06 -3.74
N SER A 235 12.53 1.35 -3.80
CA SER A 235 11.24 1.92 -3.40
C SER A 235 11.21 2.27 -1.92
N GLU A 236 11.64 1.38 -1.06
CA GLU A 236 11.64 1.61 0.39
C GLU A 236 12.58 2.76 0.78
N GLY A 237 13.79 2.77 0.25
CA GLY A 237 14.72 3.89 0.46
C GLY A 237 14.15 5.23 0.00
N LEU A 238 13.53 5.30 -1.17
CA LEU A 238 12.89 6.51 -1.67
C LEU A 238 11.70 6.92 -0.80
N ASP A 239 10.83 5.98 -0.47
CA ASP A 239 9.60 6.25 0.26
C ASP A 239 9.89 6.74 1.70
N ARG A 240 10.99 6.29 2.32
CA ARG A 240 11.40 6.73 3.66
C ARG A 240 12.27 7.98 3.66
N LEU A 241 13.13 8.17 2.66
CA LEU A 241 14.16 9.21 2.71
C LEU A 241 13.85 10.42 1.82
N SER A 242 12.85 10.38 0.95
CA SER A 242 12.53 11.53 0.08
C SER A 242 12.07 12.76 0.85
N VAL A 243 11.20 12.60 1.83
CA VAL A 243 10.70 13.68 2.68
C VAL A 243 11.81 14.24 3.59
N PRO A 244 12.56 13.42 4.36
CA PRO A 244 13.73 13.88 5.10
C PRO A 244 14.73 14.67 4.24
N HIS A 245 15.09 14.12 3.09
CA HIS A 245 16.00 14.78 2.16
C HIS A 245 15.53 16.17 1.73
N LEU A 246 14.26 16.34 1.43
CA LEU A 246 13.70 17.64 1.06
C LEU A 246 13.65 18.61 2.24
N ILE A 247 13.28 18.13 3.43
CA ILE A 247 13.22 18.95 4.66
C ILE A 247 14.61 19.48 5.00
N GLU A 248 15.61 18.61 5.02
CA GLU A 248 16.99 18.97 5.39
C GLU A 248 17.63 19.86 4.31
N LYS A 249 17.54 19.47 3.05
CA LYS A 249 18.21 20.17 1.94
C LYS A 249 17.72 21.61 1.74
N PHE A 250 16.42 21.86 1.99
CA PHE A 250 15.82 23.17 1.75
C PHE A 250 15.46 23.94 3.04
N ASN A 251 15.92 23.47 4.20
CA ASN A 251 15.67 24.08 5.51
C ASN A 251 14.16 24.39 5.74
N LEU A 252 13.29 23.45 5.36
CA LEU A 252 11.84 23.63 5.42
C LEU A 252 11.27 23.90 6.83
N PRO A 253 11.92 23.47 7.97
CA PRO A 253 11.46 23.79 9.32
C PRO A 253 11.24 25.30 9.56
N ASP A 254 11.99 26.16 8.89
CA ASP A 254 11.86 27.61 8.99
C ASP A 254 10.48 28.13 8.52
N LEU A 255 9.72 27.31 7.78
CA LEU A 255 8.38 27.63 7.31
C LEU A 255 7.26 27.35 8.33
N GLY A 256 7.58 26.70 9.46
CA GLY A 256 6.62 26.22 10.46
C GLY A 256 5.91 24.92 10.07
N GLU A 257 5.48 24.16 11.09
CA GLU A 257 4.93 22.79 10.94
C GLU A 257 3.73 22.72 9.99
N GLY A 258 2.73 23.60 10.17
CA GLY A 258 1.52 23.60 9.34
C GLY A 258 1.80 23.88 7.86
N THR A 259 2.76 24.77 7.59
CA THR A 259 3.17 25.08 6.22
C THR A 259 3.88 23.88 5.56
N MET A 260 4.75 23.18 6.29
CA MET A 260 5.39 21.97 5.79
C MET A 260 4.36 20.88 5.43
N VAL A 261 3.43 20.59 6.33
CA VAL A 261 2.36 19.61 6.06
C VAL A 261 1.51 20.05 4.85
N GLY A 262 1.25 21.37 4.72
CA GLY A 262 0.58 21.94 3.55
C GLY A 262 1.32 21.68 2.24
N TRP A 263 2.65 21.88 2.21
CA TRP A 263 3.48 21.60 1.03
C TRP A 263 3.48 20.12 0.64
N PHE A 264 3.73 19.22 1.57
CA PHE A 264 3.79 17.77 1.30
C PHE A 264 2.39 17.19 1.02
N GLY A 265 1.36 17.66 1.73
CA GLY A 265 -0.03 17.30 1.44
C GLY A 265 -0.47 17.79 0.04
N GLY A 266 -0.12 19.02 -0.32
CA GLY A 266 -0.36 19.56 -1.67
C GLY A 266 0.38 18.76 -2.74
N LEU A 267 1.65 18.40 -2.50
CA LEU A 267 2.44 17.56 -3.38
C LEU A 267 1.79 16.18 -3.57
N SER A 268 1.32 15.55 -2.50
CA SER A 268 0.62 14.27 -2.54
C SER A 268 -0.69 14.38 -3.33
N ALA A 269 -1.50 15.42 -3.10
CA ALA A 269 -2.74 15.66 -3.84
C ALA A 269 -2.49 15.88 -5.35
N ILE A 270 -1.48 16.68 -5.71
CA ILE A 270 -1.06 16.88 -7.10
C ILE A 270 -0.58 15.54 -7.70
N GLY A 271 0.22 14.78 -6.97
CA GLY A 271 0.69 13.45 -7.38
C GLY A 271 -0.45 12.49 -7.69
N MET A 272 -1.48 12.44 -6.84
CA MET A 272 -2.68 11.63 -7.07
C MET A 272 -3.42 12.06 -8.34
N LEU A 273 -3.60 13.35 -8.55
CA LEU A 273 -4.25 13.87 -9.77
C LEU A 273 -3.44 13.56 -11.02
N LEU A 274 -2.11 13.78 -11.00
CA LEU A 274 -1.22 13.46 -12.12
C LEU A 274 -1.25 11.96 -12.45
N THR A 275 -1.23 11.10 -11.44
CA THR A 275 -1.35 9.65 -11.61
C THR A 275 -2.68 9.27 -12.25
N PHE A 276 -3.79 9.84 -11.78
CA PHE A 276 -5.11 9.59 -12.34
C PHE A 276 -5.20 9.99 -13.82
N PHE A 277 -4.76 11.20 -14.18
CA PHE A 277 -4.80 11.67 -15.55
C PHE A 277 -3.83 10.90 -16.45
N SER A 278 -2.60 10.63 -16.01
CA SER A 278 -1.61 9.90 -16.82
C SER A 278 -2.03 8.45 -17.07
N ALA A 279 -2.61 7.76 -16.09
CA ALA A 279 -3.18 6.43 -16.27
C ALA A 279 -4.36 6.42 -17.25
N GLY A 280 -5.23 7.45 -17.18
CA GLY A 280 -6.34 7.64 -18.11
C GLY A 280 -5.87 7.88 -19.55
N LEU A 281 -4.85 8.71 -19.73
CA LEU A 281 -4.24 8.98 -21.03
C LEU A 281 -3.58 7.73 -21.59
N LEU A 282 -2.80 7.02 -20.79
CA LEU A 282 -2.15 5.77 -21.21
C LEU A 282 -3.17 4.73 -21.64
N ARG A 283 -4.26 4.54 -20.89
CA ARG A 283 -5.34 3.62 -21.22
C ARG A 283 -6.01 3.98 -22.55
N LYS A 284 -6.25 5.27 -22.80
CA LYS A 284 -6.83 5.76 -24.05
C LYS A 284 -5.90 5.50 -25.25
N TYR A 285 -4.60 5.69 -25.04
CA TYR A 285 -3.58 5.53 -26.08
C TYR A 285 -3.31 4.06 -26.44
N LEU A 286 -3.29 3.16 -25.44
CA LEU A 286 -2.94 1.76 -25.62
C LEU A 286 -4.10 0.89 -26.15
N GLY A 287 -5.36 1.34 -26.01
CA GLY A 287 -6.52 0.56 -26.42
C GLY A 287 -6.76 -0.72 -25.62
N LYS A 288 -7.58 -1.65 -26.17
CA LYS A 288 -7.98 -2.89 -25.45
C LYS A 288 -6.94 -4.02 -25.53
N GLN A 289 -6.11 -4.04 -26.57
CA GLN A 289 -5.08 -5.08 -26.78
C GLN A 289 -3.76 -4.41 -27.12
N ILE A 290 -2.77 -4.54 -26.25
CA ILE A 290 -1.45 -3.95 -26.41
C ILE A 290 -0.51 -5.01 -26.97
N PRO A 291 0.10 -4.81 -28.16
CA PRO A 291 1.13 -5.70 -28.65
C PRO A 291 2.33 -5.74 -27.70
N VAL A 292 2.92 -6.94 -27.46
CA VAL A 292 4.06 -7.14 -26.56
C VAL A 292 5.20 -6.15 -26.81
N ILE A 293 5.49 -5.86 -28.09
CA ILE A 293 6.56 -4.95 -28.46
C ILE A 293 6.31 -3.50 -28.05
N GLN A 294 5.04 -3.04 -28.10
CA GLN A 294 4.70 -1.69 -27.63
C GLN A 294 4.75 -1.63 -26.11
N LEU A 295 4.23 -2.66 -25.44
CA LEU A 295 4.28 -2.79 -23.98
C LEU A 295 5.72 -2.73 -23.47
N THR A 296 6.64 -3.48 -24.09
CA THR A 296 8.06 -3.49 -23.71
C THR A 296 8.71 -2.13 -23.96
N ARG A 297 8.36 -1.42 -25.05
CA ARG A 297 8.89 -0.07 -25.33
C ARG A 297 8.42 0.94 -24.27
N PHE A 298 7.14 0.91 -23.87
CA PHE A 298 6.65 1.80 -22.81
C PHE A 298 7.28 1.48 -21.46
N LEU A 299 7.41 0.20 -21.12
CA LEU A 299 8.12 -0.21 -19.91
C LEU A 299 9.56 0.31 -19.91
N ALA A 300 10.30 0.13 -21.00
CA ALA A 300 11.67 0.61 -21.11
C ALA A 300 11.75 2.14 -21.01
N LEU A 301 10.86 2.88 -21.68
CA LEU A 301 10.82 4.34 -21.65
C LEU A 301 10.54 4.88 -20.25
N PHE A 302 9.47 4.36 -19.59
CA PHE A 302 9.12 4.82 -18.25
C PHE A 302 10.14 4.39 -17.20
N SER A 303 10.72 3.19 -17.32
CA SER A 303 11.79 2.76 -16.43
C SER A 303 13.06 3.63 -16.61
N ALA A 304 13.42 3.99 -17.82
CA ALA A 304 14.52 4.92 -18.08
C ALA A 304 14.23 6.31 -17.49
N GLY A 305 13.00 6.82 -17.68
CA GLY A 305 12.56 8.08 -17.08
C GLY A 305 12.61 8.04 -15.55
N LEU A 306 12.17 6.93 -14.95
CA LEU A 306 12.27 6.71 -13.51
C LEU A 306 13.71 6.73 -13.01
N VAL A 307 14.60 5.97 -13.65
CA VAL A 307 16.04 5.91 -13.26
C VAL A 307 16.69 7.29 -13.39
N ILE A 308 16.44 8.00 -14.49
CA ILE A 308 16.93 9.38 -14.66
C ILE A 308 16.40 10.28 -13.54
N SER A 309 15.11 10.20 -13.23
CA SER A 309 14.51 11.01 -12.17
C SER A 309 15.08 10.68 -10.78
N LEU A 310 15.36 9.40 -10.50
CA LEU A 310 16.01 8.96 -9.26
C LEU A 310 17.44 9.50 -9.12
N ILE A 311 18.19 9.56 -10.22
CA ILE A 311 19.55 10.13 -10.23
C ILE A 311 19.49 11.65 -10.07
N VAL A 312 18.56 12.32 -10.73
CA VAL A 312 18.43 13.79 -10.72
C VAL A 312 17.92 14.29 -9.37
N PHE A 313 17.02 13.57 -8.72
CA PHE A 313 16.35 13.98 -7.48
C PHE A 313 17.31 14.46 -6.37
N PRO A 314 18.36 13.70 -5.98
CA PRO A 314 19.28 14.13 -4.93
C PRO A 314 20.24 15.25 -5.36
N ILE A 315 20.43 15.49 -6.67
CA ILE A 315 21.41 16.46 -7.20
C ILE A 315 20.79 17.86 -7.33
N VAL A 316 19.48 17.95 -7.58
CA VAL A 316 18.80 19.24 -7.81
C VAL A 316 18.82 20.12 -6.57
N ASN A 317 19.27 21.38 -6.74
CA ASN A 317 19.38 22.36 -5.66
C ASN A 317 18.25 23.42 -5.68
N HIS A 318 17.18 23.17 -6.41
CA HIS A 318 16.02 24.08 -6.47
C HIS A 318 14.77 23.34 -6.00
N MET A 319 14.11 23.85 -4.95
CA MET A 319 12.98 23.19 -4.26
C MET A 319 11.84 22.77 -5.20
N LEU A 320 11.35 23.70 -6.04
CA LEU A 320 10.25 23.40 -6.95
C LEU A 320 10.62 22.35 -8.02
N VAL A 321 11.89 22.36 -8.46
CA VAL A 321 12.38 21.34 -9.41
C VAL A 321 12.49 19.97 -8.71
N SER A 322 12.94 19.92 -7.46
CA SER A 322 12.95 18.67 -6.67
C SER A 322 11.54 18.11 -6.46
N PHE A 323 10.56 18.96 -6.18
CA PHE A 323 9.16 18.58 -6.10
C PHE A 323 8.62 18.05 -7.44
N ALA A 324 8.94 18.73 -8.54
CA ALA A 324 8.55 18.27 -9.87
C ALA A 324 9.16 16.91 -10.23
N VAL A 325 10.43 16.69 -9.88
CA VAL A 325 11.11 15.40 -10.09
C VAL A 325 10.47 14.31 -9.23
N LEU A 326 10.13 14.59 -7.97
CA LEU A 326 9.44 13.63 -7.10
C LEU A 326 8.05 13.25 -7.64
N LEU A 327 7.29 14.22 -8.17
CA LEU A 327 6.03 13.97 -8.85
C LEU A 327 6.21 13.10 -10.11
N LEU A 328 7.26 13.35 -10.91
CA LEU A 328 7.58 12.50 -12.08
C LEU A 328 7.93 11.07 -11.67
N ILE A 329 8.68 10.88 -10.59
CA ILE A 329 8.96 9.55 -10.03
C ILE A 329 7.64 8.85 -9.69
N GLY A 330 6.72 9.51 -9.00
CA GLY A 330 5.39 8.98 -8.67
C GLY A 330 4.58 8.58 -9.91
N VAL A 331 4.55 9.43 -10.93
CA VAL A 331 3.89 9.14 -12.21
C VAL A 331 4.50 7.93 -12.90
N PHE A 332 5.82 7.87 -13.03
CA PHE A 332 6.48 6.72 -13.66
C PHE A 332 6.22 5.41 -12.89
N ARG A 333 6.31 5.42 -11.56
CA ARG A 333 5.98 4.24 -10.74
C ARG A 333 4.56 3.75 -10.99
N SER A 334 3.60 4.68 -11.02
CA SER A 334 2.18 4.36 -11.22
C SER A 334 1.87 3.81 -12.62
N LEU A 335 2.63 4.21 -13.64
CA LEU A 335 2.48 3.72 -15.01
C LEU A 335 3.23 2.39 -15.25
N ILE A 336 4.38 2.20 -14.63
CA ILE A 336 5.19 0.98 -14.77
C ILE A 336 4.45 -0.24 -14.22
N TYR A 337 3.83 -0.13 -13.03
CA TYR A 337 3.23 -1.28 -12.35
C TYR A 337 2.16 -2.02 -13.18
N PRO A 338 1.13 -1.36 -13.74
CA PRO A 338 0.15 -2.05 -14.59
C PRO A 338 0.74 -2.60 -15.89
N LEU A 339 1.73 -1.90 -16.49
CA LEU A 339 2.41 -2.37 -17.69
C LEU A 339 3.28 -3.60 -17.41
N TYR A 340 3.97 -3.61 -16.28
CA TYR A 340 4.75 -4.76 -15.83
C TYR A 340 3.87 -5.99 -15.59
N ASN A 341 2.74 -5.84 -14.92
CA ASN A 341 1.78 -6.93 -14.73
C ASN A 341 1.20 -7.43 -16.07
N ALA A 342 0.88 -6.54 -16.99
CA ALA A 342 0.43 -6.91 -18.32
C ALA A 342 1.53 -7.67 -19.09
N TRP A 343 2.78 -7.25 -18.98
CA TRP A 343 3.92 -7.92 -19.60
C TRP A 343 4.16 -9.32 -19.02
N ILE A 344 4.09 -9.48 -17.72
CA ILE A 344 4.12 -10.78 -17.03
C ILE A 344 3.02 -11.68 -17.58
N ASN A 345 1.78 -11.19 -17.61
CA ASN A 345 0.61 -11.96 -18.06
C ASN A 345 0.70 -12.42 -19.52
N GLN A 346 1.36 -11.66 -20.39
CA GLN A 346 1.52 -12.02 -21.81
C GLN A 346 2.68 -13.00 -22.06
N ASN A 347 3.68 -13.06 -21.17
CA ASN A 347 4.89 -13.87 -21.37
C ASN A 347 4.93 -15.15 -20.52
N ILE A 348 3.97 -15.36 -19.62
CA ILE A 348 3.93 -16.52 -18.73
C ILE A 348 2.72 -17.39 -19.06
N PRO A 349 2.93 -18.71 -19.27
CA PRO A 349 1.82 -19.67 -19.43
C PRO A 349 0.85 -19.62 -18.23
N SER A 350 -0.44 -19.83 -18.51
CA SER A 350 -1.51 -19.76 -17.50
C SER A 350 -1.26 -20.69 -16.32
N GLU A 351 -0.69 -21.87 -16.56
CA GLU A 351 -0.44 -22.93 -15.57
C GLU A 351 0.60 -22.51 -14.51
N THR A 352 1.58 -21.68 -14.88
CA THR A 352 2.67 -21.26 -14.00
C THR A 352 2.56 -19.82 -13.53
N ARG A 353 1.57 -19.07 -14.05
CA ARG A 353 1.42 -17.62 -13.82
C ARG A 353 1.27 -17.28 -12.34
N ALA A 354 0.37 -17.96 -11.63
CA ALA A 354 0.16 -17.72 -10.21
C ALA A 354 1.44 -17.91 -9.39
N THR A 355 2.19 -18.97 -9.68
CA THR A 355 3.47 -19.28 -9.02
C THR A 355 4.52 -18.19 -9.27
N ILE A 356 4.64 -17.71 -10.51
CA ILE A 356 5.63 -16.69 -10.87
C ILE A 356 5.26 -15.32 -10.31
N VAL A 357 3.98 -14.94 -10.32
CA VAL A 357 3.50 -13.69 -9.71
C VAL A 357 3.77 -13.71 -8.20
N SER A 358 3.47 -14.81 -7.51
CA SER A 358 3.78 -14.97 -6.08
C SER A 358 5.28 -14.88 -5.79
N LEU A 359 6.12 -15.52 -6.63
CA LEU A 359 7.57 -15.45 -6.49
C LEU A 359 8.10 -14.03 -6.76
N SER A 360 7.53 -13.31 -7.73
CA SER A 360 7.89 -11.92 -8.01
C SER A 360 7.56 -10.99 -6.84
N SER A 361 6.38 -11.15 -6.22
CA SER A 361 6.01 -10.38 -5.03
C SER A 361 6.93 -10.67 -3.84
N LEU A 362 7.34 -11.94 -3.66
CA LEU A 362 8.28 -12.32 -2.62
C LEU A 362 9.65 -11.70 -2.82
N VAL A 363 10.14 -11.67 -4.06
CA VAL A 363 11.44 -11.07 -4.41
C VAL A 363 11.39 -9.56 -4.25
N ASP A 364 10.28 -8.92 -4.62
CA ASP A 364 10.04 -7.49 -4.39
C ASP A 364 10.09 -7.16 -2.89
N ALA A 365 9.34 -7.90 -2.06
CA ALA A 365 9.36 -7.75 -0.60
C ALA A 365 10.76 -7.97 0.00
N THR A 366 11.54 -8.95 -0.54
CA THR A 366 12.93 -9.15 -0.12
C THR A 366 13.83 -7.96 -0.49
N GLY A 367 13.52 -7.26 -1.59
CA GLY A 367 14.22 -6.04 -1.97
C GLY A 367 13.91 -4.86 -1.04
N GLN A 368 12.74 -4.83 -0.44
CA GLN A 368 12.29 -3.76 0.48
C GLN A 368 12.88 -3.91 1.90
N ILE A 369 13.21 -5.12 2.34
CA ILE A 369 13.87 -5.42 3.64
C ILE A 369 15.37 -5.11 3.58
#